data_54d9d345c2d2332a14151cd258517cf7
#
_entry.id   54d9d345c2d2332a14151cd258517cf7
#
_cell.length_a   1.000
_cell.length_b   1.000
_cell.length_c   1.000
_cell.angle_alpha   90.00
_cell.angle_beta   90.00
_cell.angle_gamma   90.00
#
_symmetry.space_group_name_H-M   'P 1'
#
loop_
_entity.id
_entity.type
_entity.pdbx_description
1 polymer ?
#
loop_
_entity_poly.entity_id
_entity_poly.type
_entity_poly.pdbx_seq_one_letter_code
_entity_poly.pdbx_strand_id
1 'polypeptide(L)'
;MKKILLLTLVVMVSFFCLTSAASAYDYSKLIPENCGIIIKVNFKPIFNSSFYNFMNVGAIKKVQDEIKAEFEKRTGLVFDRDINEAGAFVSSKMDEKTGKPENALVFLNGKLDSEKIIAEISKEKSLPFSITKEGNTQLLVSKDDEVAAAFLDKEMFVFGTKNTVINLINGKLKNGEIKKELKDDFDKATCFAYVECSDQIRGLLAGGPLANAPATAKDFITKLNYVSIFDKTPGLSVKINFSDKAKCEELKALFENGKKFAEGAMGIEETQLNERMKTVSAFELLTSDISGKKTAIAIGRELLNSIEYKTEESTSAFNLTVPEHYRTFLKPELLPIITVVGGVMAAVAVPNFKRARTQAKGKACISNMKTLEGATELYMMENTTIPEGFGPALLKTGGYLKVEPKCPEGGVYTINVGKDKNPTEIFCSKHGKLAY
;
A
#
# COMPACT_ATOMS: atom_id res chain seq x y z
N MET A 1 -16.06 -2.93 -11.58
CA MET A 1 -16.10 -1.46 -11.62
C MET A 1 -16.02 -0.84 -10.22
N LYS A 2 -16.77 -1.32 -9.18
CA LYS A 2 -16.74 -0.74 -7.81
C LYS A 2 -15.34 -0.66 -7.15
N LYS A 3 -14.48 -1.68 -7.36
CA LYS A 3 -13.07 -1.66 -6.87
C LYS A 3 -12.16 -0.68 -7.64
N ILE A 4 -12.51 -0.39 -8.89
CA ILE A 4 -11.74 0.52 -9.75
C ILE A 4 -12.02 1.98 -9.36
N LEU A 5 -13.26 2.33 -8.98
CA LEU A 5 -13.62 3.70 -8.59
C LEU A 5 -12.95 4.09 -7.26
N LEU A 6 -12.93 3.18 -6.28
CA LEU A 6 -12.20 3.40 -5.02
C LEU A 6 -10.68 3.44 -5.24
N LEU A 7 -10.18 2.56 -6.10
CA LEU A 7 -8.76 2.54 -6.49
C LEU A 7 -8.39 3.78 -7.31
N THR A 8 -9.29 4.26 -8.19
CA THR A 8 -9.07 5.47 -8.99
C THR A 8 -9.11 6.72 -8.11
N LEU A 9 -9.97 6.76 -7.08
CA LEU A 9 -10.00 7.86 -6.11
C LEU A 9 -8.75 7.87 -5.23
N VAL A 10 -8.31 6.69 -4.75
CA VAL A 10 -7.05 6.54 -4.00
C VAL A 10 -5.85 6.82 -4.90
N VAL A 11 -5.87 6.40 -6.16
CA VAL A 11 -4.83 6.69 -7.16
C VAL A 11 -4.88 8.16 -7.59
N MET A 12 -6.05 8.79 -7.72
CA MET A 12 -6.14 10.24 -7.96
C MET A 12 -5.58 11.04 -6.77
N VAL A 13 -5.90 10.68 -5.54
CA VAL A 13 -5.28 11.30 -4.35
C VAL A 13 -3.77 11.04 -4.32
N SER A 14 -3.30 9.91 -4.83
CA SER A 14 -1.86 9.57 -4.86
C SER A 14 -1.10 10.23 -6.03
N PHE A 15 -1.74 10.51 -7.15
CA PHE A 15 -1.09 11.08 -8.35
C PHE A 15 -1.12 12.61 -8.42
N PHE A 16 -1.98 13.26 -7.62
CA PHE A 16 -2.27 14.68 -7.74
C PHE A 16 -1.89 15.48 -6.50
N CYS A 17 -0.71 15.35 -5.97
CA CYS A 17 -0.26 16.20 -4.87
C CYS A 17 0.58 17.35 -5.38
N LEU A 18 0.10 18.59 -5.31
CA LEU A 18 0.96 19.79 -5.48
C LEU A 18 0.23 21.17 -5.36
N THR A 19 0.55 22.00 -4.40
CA THR A 19 0.60 23.41 -3.96
C THR A 19 -0.59 24.07 -3.25
N SER A 20 -0.47 24.85 -2.38
CA SER A 20 0.02 26.02 -1.64
C SER A 20 -0.99 26.63 -0.64
N ALA A 21 -0.52 27.22 0.47
CA ALA A 21 -1.10 27.98 1.58
C ALA A 21 -2.39 27.44 2.27
N ALA A 22 -2.22 26.96 3.50
CA ALA A 22 -3.33 26.52 4.35
C ALA A 22 -4.38 27.61 4.50
N SER A 23 -5.64 27.33 4.15
CA SER A 23 -6.77 27.96 4.79
C SER A 23 -7.00 27.19 6.10
N ALA A 24 -7.18 27.89 7.21
CA ALA A 24 -7.55 27.25 8.47
C ALA A 24 -9.05 26.86 8.43
N TYR A 25 -9.40 25.88 7.58
CA TYR A 25 -10.77 25.38 7.57
C TYR A 25 -11.00 24.54 8.84
N ASP A 26 -12.13 24.74 9.48
CA ASP A 26 -12.52 23.96 10.66
C ASP A 26 -13.08 22.59 10.23
N TYR A 27 -12.22 21.60 10.22
CA TYR A 27 -12.59 20.22 9.87
C TYR A 27 -13.40 19.50 10.93
N SER A 28 -13.59 20.08 12.13
CA SER A 28 -14.30 19.41 13.24
C SER A 28 -15.73 19.01 12.86
N LYS A 29 -16.37 19.78 11.98
CA LYS A 29 -17.74 19.51 11.49
C LYS A 29 -17.80 18.36 10.46
N LEU A 30 -16.67 17.99 9.87
CA LEU A 30 -16.58 16.94 8.86
C LEU A 30 -16.23 15.59 9.45
N ILE A 31 -15.70 15.54 10.67
CA ILE A 31 -15.26 14.32 11.30
C ILE A 31 -16.48 13.57 11.84
N PRO A 32 -16.84 12.37 11.31
CA PRO A 32 -17.96 11.62 11.82
C PRO A 32 -17.64 10.97 13.18
N GLU A 33 -18.68 10.68 13.97
CA GLU A 33 -18.57 9.89 15.20
C GLU A 33 -17.85 8.56 14.91
N ASN A 34 -17.03 8.10 15.85
CA ASN A 34 -16.23 6.88 15.73
C ASN A 34 -15.27 6.89 14.51
N CYS A 35 -14.70 8.04 14.18
CA CYS A 35 -13.74 8.15 13.11
C CYS A 35 -12.46 7.37 13.43
N GLY A 36 -12.21 6.30 12.70
CA GLY A 36 -11.07 5.41 12.89
C GLY A 36 -9.97 5.57 11.86
N ILE A 37 -10.25 6.25 10.72
CA ILE A 37 -9.24 6.57 9.72
C ILE A 37 -9.35 8.04 9.38
N ILE A 38 -8.22 8.74 9.49
CA ILE A 38 -8.09 10.15 9.13
C ILE A 38 -6.93 10.28 8.17
N ILE A 39 -7.16 10.89 7.03
CA ILE A 39 -6.13 11.26 6.07
C ILE A 39 -6.33 12.73 5.73
N LYS A 40 -5.27 13.53 5.79
CA LYS A 40 -5.25 14.92 5.34
C LYS A 40 -3.98 15.18 4.57
N VAL A 41 -4.10 15.87 3.46
CA VAL A 41 -2.98 16.33 2.64
C VAL A 41 -3.20 17.80 2.30
N ASN A 42 -2.29 18.64 2.76
CA ASN A 42 -2.21 20.03 2.32
C ASN A 42 -1.29 20.09 1.11
N PHE A 43 -1.84 20.45 -0.01
CA PHE A 43 -1.12 20.45 -1.27
C PHE A 43 -0.17 21.65 -1.43
N LYS A 44 -0.39 22.73 -0.74
CA LYS A 44 0.34 24.00 -0.89
C LYS A 44 1.87 23.94 -0.67
N PRO A 45 2.42 23.28 0.37
CA PRO A 45 3.86 23.13 0.54
C PRO A 45 4.48 22.17 -0.48
N ILE A 46 3.70 21.17 -0.89
CA ILE A 46 4.16 20.14 -1.79
C ILE A 46 4.48 20.73 -3.17
N PHE A 47 3.70 21.63 -3.75
CA PHE A 47 3.90 22.23 -5.06
C PHE A 47 4.99 23.29 -5.10
N ASN A 48 5.23 23.93 -4.04
CA ASN A 48 6.37 24.83 -3.96
C ASN A 48 7.69 24.09 -3.73
N SER A 49 7.65 22.72 -3.71
CA SER A 49 8.83 21.92 -3.43
C SER A 49 9.75 21.79 -4.65
N SER A 50 11.07 21.74 -4.40
CA SER A 50 12.08 21.47 -5.44
C SER A 50 11.88 20.10 -6.09
N PHE A 51 11.28 19.14 -5.38
CA PHE A 51 10.94 17.82 -5.91
C PHE A 51 9.88 17.90 -7.02
N TYR A 52 8.89 18.76 -6.86
CA TYR A 52 7.91 18.98 -7.93
C TYR A 52 8.53 19.59 -9.16
N ASN A 53 9.35 20.60 -8.96
CA ASN A 53 10.08 21.22 -10.08
C ASN A 53 10.99 20.19 -10.77
N PHE A 54 11.60 19.27 -10.02
CA PHE A 54 12.38 18.16 -10.57
C PHE A 54 11.50 17.16 -11.34
N MET A 55 10.32 16.80 -10.82
CA MET A 55 9.36 15.92 -11.51
C MET A 55 8.65 16.61 -12.69
N ASN A 56 8.69 17.94 -12.77
CA ASN A 56 8.00 18.72 -13.79
C ASN A 56 8.93 19.05 -14.96
N VAL A 57 9.71 18.08 -15.46
CA VAL A 57 10.67 18.24 -16.56
C VAL A 57 10.50 17.17 -17.64
N GLY A 58 10.90 17.50 -18.85
CA GLY A 58 10.97 16.56 -19.97
C GLY A 58 9.64 15.86 -20.30
N ALA A 59 9.69 14.55 -20.51
CA ALA A 59 8.52 13.74 -20.87
C ALA A 59 7.48 13.67 -19.72
N ILE A 60 7.93 13.69 -18.47
CA ILE A 60 7.03 13.66 -17.31
C ILE A 60 6.17 14.93 -17.28
N LYS A 61 6.78 16.09 -17.49
CA LYS A 61 6.05 17.37 -17.58
C LYS A 61 4.96 17.33 -18.65
N LYS A 62 5.29 16.81 -19.85
CA LYS A 62 4.34 16.73 -20.96
C LYS A 62 3.09 15.93 -20.57
N VAL A 63 3.27 14.75 -19.95
CA VAL A 63 2.15 13.91 -19.50
C VAL A 63 1.35 14.61 -18.40
N GLN A 64 2.02 15.28 -17.46
CA GLN A 64 1.34 16.04 -16.42
C GLN A 64 0.54 17.21 -16.98
N ASP A 65 1.10 17.95 -17.93
CA ASP A 65 0.41 19.07 -18.57
C ASP A 65 -0.80 18.60 -19.36
N GLU A 66 -0.74 17.43 -20.05
CA GLU A 66 -1.87 16.81 -20.72
C GLU A 66 -2.98 16.43 -19.73
N ILE A 67 -2.62 15.80 -18.61
CA ILE A 67 -3.58 15.42 -17.56
C ILE A 67 -4.21 16.67 -16.92
N LYS A 68 -3.42 17.70 -16.60
CA LYS A 68 -3.91 18.96 -16.04
C LYS A 68 -4.86 19.66 -17.01
N ALA A 69 -4.50 19.73 -18.28
CA ALA A 69 -5.36 20.35 -19.31
C ALA A 69 -6.70 19.60 -19.46
N GLU A 70 -6.69 18.27 -19.45
CA GLU A 70 -7.92 17.49 -19.52
C GLU A 70 -8.76 17.63 -18.22
N PHE A 71 -8.11 17.72 -17.06
CA PHE A 71 -8.80 17.97 -15.79
C PHE A 71 -9.44 19.38 -15.79
N GLU A 72 -8.69 20.41 -16.17
CA GLU A 72 -9.20 21.79 -16.29
C GLU A 72 -10.36 21.86 -17.28
N LYS A 73 -10.24 21.22 -18.44
CA LYS A 73 -11.29 21.16 -19.44
C LYS A 73 -12.59 20.54 -18.91
N ARG A 74 -12.49 19.46 -18.11
CA ARG A 74 -13.65 18.73 -17.56
C ARG A 74 -14.25 19.36 -16.34
N THR A 75 -13.46 20.02 -15.50
CA THR A 75 -13.92 20.54 -14.21
C THR A 75 -13.95 22.06 -14.15
N GLY A 76 -13.22 22.73 -15.05
CA GLY A 76 -12.97 24.15 -15.01
C GLY A 76 -12.00 24.58 -13.90
N LEU A 77 -11.40 23.63 -13.20
CA LEU A 77 -10.44 23.87 -12.12
C LEU A 77 -9.00 23.74 -12.62
N VAL A 78 -8.17 24.68 -12.27
CA VAL A 78 -6.71 24.54 -12.40
C VAL A 78 -6.21 23.93 -11.10
N PHE A 79 -5.82 22.67 -11.17
CA PHE A 79 -5.56 21.84 -10.01
C PHE A 79 -4.57 22.46 -9.01
N ASP A 80 -3.43 22.92 -9.50
CA ASP A 80 -2.35 23.52 -8.70
C ASP A 80 -2.61 24.96 -8.26
N ARG A 81 -3.66 25.60 -8.71
CA ARG A 81 -4.10 26.92 -8.28
C ARG A 81 -5.30 26.85 -7.34
N ASP A 82 -6.25 25.99 -7.65
CA ASP A 82 -7.60 26.03 -7.09
C ASP A 82 -7.80 25.02 -5.95
N ILE A 83 -7.00 23.95 -5.86
CA ILE A 83 -7.08 22.97 -4.79
C ILE A 83 -6.07 23.25 -3.68
N ASN A 84 -6.55 23.33 -2.44
CA ASN A 84 -5.72 23.59 -1.26
C ASN A 84 -5.41 22.30 -0.49
N GLU A 85 -6.44 21.59 -0.10
CA GLU A 85 -6.34 20.42 0.75
C GLU A 85 -7.31 19.33 0.30
N ALA A 86 -6.98 18.08 0.57
CA ALA A 86 -7.91 16.97 0.47
C ALA A 86 -7.69 16.00 1.63
N GLY A 87 -8.72 15.23 1.93
CA GLY A 87 -8.58 14.18 2.92
C GLY A 87 -9.80 13.28 3.00
N ALA A 88 -9.75 12.38 3.96
CA ALA A 88 -10.81 11.44 4.22
C ALA A 88 -10.98 11.19 5.72
N PHE A 89 -12.21 11.05 6.12
CA PHE A 89 -12.63 10.61 7.43
C PHE A 89 -13.47 9.35 7.29
N VAL A 90 -13.07 8.25 7.90
CA VAL A 90 -13.78 6.97 7.80
C VAL A 90 -14.02 6.42 9.19
N SER A 91 -15.25 6.01 9.47
CA SER A 91 -15.61 5.38 10.73
C SER A 91 -14.89 4.04 10.93
N SER A 92 -14.44 3.77 12.15
CA SER A 92 -13.97 2.43 12.56
C SER A 92 -15.13 1.43 12.72
N LYS A 93 -16.35 1.93 12.84
CA LYS A 93 -17.54 1.11 12.96
C LYS A 93 -18.07 0.70 11.58
N MET A 94 -18.26 -0.58 11.39
CA MET A 94 -18.78 -1.16 10.16
C MET A 94 -20.25 -1.53 10.30
N ASP A 95 -21.00 -1.33 9.23
CA ASP A 95 -22.36 -1.86 9.12
C ASP A 95 -22.32 -3.39 9.05
N GLU A 96 -23.01 -4.06 9.96
CA GLU A 96 -22.96 -5.52 10.11
C GLU A 96 -23.52 -6.27 8.90
N LYS A 97 -24.44 -5.66 8.14
CA LYS A 97 -25.09 -6.29 6.99
C LYS A 97 -24.24 -6.16 5.72
N THR A 98 -23.60 -5.03 5.54
CA THR A 98 -22.88 -4.70 4.30
C THR A 98 -21.37 -4.87 4.42
N GLY A 99 -20.83 -4.90 5.66
CA GLY A 99 -19.39 -4.89 5.91
C GLY A 99 -18.69 -3.62 5.42
N LYS A 100 -19.45 -2.52 5.25
CA LYS A 100 -18.93 -1.21 4.85
C LYS A 100 -18.83 -0.29 6.08
N PRO A 101 -17.95 0.72 6.08
CA PRO A 101 -17.93 1.73 7.13
C PRO A 101 -19.31 2.41 7.25
N GLU A 102 -19.80 2.60 8.47
CA GLU A 102 -21.08 3.31 8.70
C GLU A 102 -21.01 4.73 8.14
N ASN A 103 -19.89 5.40 8.34
CA ASN A 103 -19.65 6.74 7.82
C ASN A 103 -18.31 6.78 7.09
N ALA A 104 -18.33 7.35 5.90
CA ALA A 104 -17.12 7.68 5.14
C ALA A 104 -17.33 9.02 4.46
N LEU A 105 -16.37 9.91 4.60
CA LEU A 105 -16.40 11.24 4.01
C LEU A 105 -15.01 11.55 3.43
N VAL A 106 -14.97 11.91 2.18
CA VAL A 106 -13.81 12.50 1.51
C VAL A 106 -14.09 13.96 1.31
N PHE A 107 -13.13 14.82 1.53
CA PHE A 107 -13.29 16.25 1.31
C PHE A 107 -12.22 16.78 0.35
N LEU A 108 -12.57 17.84 -0.34
CA LEU A 108 -11.70 18.65 -1.17
C LEU A 108 -11.94 20.12 -0.82
N ASN A 109 -10.90 20.78 -0.33
CA ASN A 109 -10.92 22.19 -0.04
C ASN A 109 -10.16 22.98 -1.12
N GLY A 110 -10.74 24.09 -1.55
CA GLY A 110 -10.13 24.93 -2.59
C GLY A 110 -11.06 26.02 -3.09
N LYS A 111 -10.67 26.68 -4.18
CA LYS A 111 -11.54 27.66 -4.86
C LYS A 111 -12.44 26.92 -5.85
N LEU A 112 -13.62 26.52 -5.40
CA LEU A 112 -14.51 25.63 -6.14
C LEU A 112 -15.70 26.41 -6.72
N ASP A 113 -15.78 26.50 -8.04
CA ASP A 113 -16.96 27.03 -8.74
C ASP A 113 -17.99 25.88 -8.89
N SER A 114 -18.86 25.75 -7.89
CA SER A 114 -19.83 24.67 -7.83
C SER A 114 -20.81 24.67 -9.00
N GLU A 115 -21.24 25.83 -9.49
CA GLU A 115 -22.16 25.95 -10.60
C GLU A 115 -21.52 25.46 -11.90
N LYS A 116 -20.29 25.90 -12.15
CA LYS A 116 -19.52 25.48 -13.33
C LYS A 116 -19.21 23.97 -13.28
N ILE A 117 -18.75 23.46 -12.14
CA ILE A 117 -18.41 22.06 -11.99
C ILE A 117 -19.64 21.16 -12.19
N ILE A 118 -20.77 21.51 -11.57
CA ILE A 118 -22.03 20.76 -11.73
C ILE A 118 -22.52 20.83 -13.18
N ALA A 119 -22.41 22.01 -13.84
CA ALA A 119 -22.78 22.14 -15.24
C ALA A 119 -21.94 21.27 -16.16
N GLU A 120 -20.63 21.16 -15.93
CA GLU A 120 -19.76 20.25 -16.69
C GLU A 120 -20.08 18.79 -16.40
N ILE A 121 -20.25 18.39 -15.13
CA ILE A 121 -20.68 17.04 -14.75
C ILE A 121 -22.02 16.68 -15.42
N SER A 122 -22.95 17.60 -15.51
CA SER A 122 -24.28 17.38 -16.11
C SER A 122 -24.24 17.10 -17.62
N LYS A 123 -23.21 17.55 -18.32
CA LYS A 123 -23.01 17.27 -19.75
C LYS A 123 -22.57 15.83 -20.01
N GLU A 124 -21.96 15.20 -19.04
CA GLU A 124 -21.40 13.84 -19.18
C GLU A 124 -22.45 12.76 -18.86
N LYS A 125 -23.21 12.35 -19.87
CA LYS A 125 -24.29 11.33 -19.75
C LYS A 125 -23.81 9.94 -19.28
N SER A 126 -22.50 9.68 -19.33
CA SER A 126 -21.90 8.41 -18.92
C SER A 126 -21.66 8.30 -17.42
N LEU A 127 -21.75 9.39 -16.67
CA LEU A 127 -21.50 9.36 -15.25
C LEU A 127 -22.57 8.57 -14.49
N PRO A 128 -22.17 7.78 -13.49
CA PRO A 128 -23.09 6.97 -12.71
C PRO A 128 -23.79 7.76 -11.60
N PHE A 129 -24.05 9.07 -11.80
CA PHE A 129 -24.68 9.94 -10.81
C PHE A 129 -25.95 10.59 -11.36
N SER A 130 -26.90 10.83 -10.48
CA SER A 130 -28.08 11.68 -10.70
C SER A 130 -27.96 12.92 -9.82
N ILE A 131 -28.48 14.06 -10.31
CA ILE A 131 -28.52 15.30 -9.55
C ILE A 131 -29.89 15.40 -8.88
N THR A 132 -29.89 15.54 -7.57
CA THR A 132 -31.08 15.73 -6.73
C THR A 132 -30.89 16.99 -5.87
N LYS A 133 -31.84 17.32 -5.02
CA LYS A 133 -31.74 18.40 -4.05
C LYS A 133 -32.03 17.90 -2.65
N GLU A 134 -31.23 18.33 -1.68
CA GLU A 134 -31.50 18.18 -0.26
C GLU A 134 -31.57 19.59 0.35
N GLY A 135 -32.79 20.04 0.67
CA GLY A 135 -33.02 21.46 0.99
C GLY A 135 -32.61 22.37 -0.17
N ASN A 136 -31.69 23.30 0.10
CA ASN A 136 -31.15 24.21 -0.90
C ASN A 136 -29.87 23.71 -1.57
N THR A 137 -29.31 22.58 -1.12
CA THR A 137 -28.04 22.05 -1.62
C THR A 137 -28.28 21.06 -2.76
N GLN A 138 -27.55 21.22 -3.86
CA GLN A 138 -27.53 20.23 -4.93
C GLN A 138 -26.70 19.01 -4.48
N LEU A 139 -27.30 17.84 -4.66
CA LEU A 139 -26.72 16.56 -4.26
C LEU A 139 -26.52 15.68 -5.50
N LEU A 140 -25.30 15.21 -5.72
CA LEU A 140 -24.95 14.23 -6.71
C LEU A 140 -25.07 12.85 -6.05
N VAL A 141 -26.01 12.01 -6.51
CA VAL A 141 -26.25 10.67 -5.91
C VAL A 141 -25.91 9.60 -6.93
N SER A 142 -25.18 8.58 -6.50
CA SER A 142 -24.87 7.43 -7.35
C SER A 142 -26.11 6.63 -7.72
N LYS A 143 -26.09 5.98 -8.89
CA LYS A 143 -27.22 5.16 -9.39
C LYS A 143 -27.59 3.98 -8.46
N ASP A 144 -26.64 3.50 -7.66
CA ASP A 144 -26.88 2.47 -6.65
C ASP A 144 -27.35 3.03 -5.31
N ASP A 145 -27.55 4.35 -5.24
CA ASP A 145 -28.04 5.08 -4.06
C ASP A 145 -27.14 4.94 -2.80
N GLU A 146 -25.89 4.48 -2.97
CA GLU A 146 -24.99 4.22 -1.84
C GLU A 146 -24.13 5.41 -1.46
N VAL A 147 -23.74 6.24 -2.43
CA VAL A 147 -22.82 7.37 -2.22
C VAL A 147 -23.43 8.67 -2.73
N ALA A 148 -23.03 9.76 -2.10
CA ALA A 148 -23.42 11.10 -2.52
C ALA A 148 -22.25 12.05 -2.46
N ALA A 149 -22.38 13.17 -3.18
CA ALA A 149 -21.44 14.28 -3.14
C ALA A 149 -22.19 15.62 -3.13
N ALA A 150 -21.60 16.62 -2.50
CA ALA A 150 -22.17 17.96 -2.41
C ALA A 150 -21.09 19.03 -2.27
N PHE A 151 -21.43 20.26 -2.68
CA PHE A 151 -20.68 21.45 -2.29
C PHE A 151 -21.33 22.02 -1.03
N LEU A 152 -20.56 22.10 0.06
CA LEU A 152 -21.03 22.72 1.30
C LEU A 152 -21.02 24.24 1.19
N ASP A 153 -20.02 24.78 0.48
CA ASP A 153 -19.83 26.18 0.15
C ASP A 153 -18.92 26.32 -1.09
N LYS A 154 -18.39 27.54 -1.32
CA LYS A 154 -17.48 27.81 -2.46
C LYS A 154 -16.05 27.26 -2.30
N GLU A 155 -15.74 26.73 -1.13
CA GLU A 155 -14.40 26.25 -0.80
C GLU A 155 -14.37 24.76 -0.45
N MET A 156 -15.54 24.13 -0.20
CA MET A 156 -15.60 22.78 0.30
C MET A 156 -16.52 21.88 -0.51
N PHE A 157 -15.94 20.87 -1.11
CA PHE A 157 -16.65 19.74 -1.74
C PHE A 157 -16.48 18.50 -0.88
N VAL A 158 -17.55 17.74 -0.71
CA VAL A 158 -17.56 16.49 0.04
C VAL A 158 -18.16 15.36 -0.79
N PHE A 159 -17.64 14.16 -0.59
CA PHE A 159 -18.11 12.92 -1.19
C PHE A 159 -18.05 11.81 -0.15
N GLY A 160 -19.07 10.97 -0.06
CA GLY A 160 -19.06 9.91 0.95
C GLY A 160 -20.27 9.00 0.90
N THR A 161 -20.49 8.23 1.97
CA THR A 161 -21.73 7.47 2.08
C THR A 161 -22.92 8.43 2.08
N LYS A 162 -23.98 8.09 1.35
CA LYS A 162 -25.11 9.00 1.12
C LYS A 162 -25.69 9.57 2.43
N ASN A 163 -25.89 8.71 3.42
CA ASN A 163 -26.44 9.14 4.71
C ASN A 163 -25.49 10.11 5.44
N THR A 164 -24.17 9.90 5.36
CA THR A 164 -23.19 10.80 5.98
C THR A 164 -23.24 12.18 5.35
N VAL A 165 -23.29 12.25 4.01
CA VAL A 165 -23.37 13.54 3.29
C VAL A 165 -24.69 14.26 3.58
N ILE A 166 -25.82 13.56 3.57
CA ILE A 166 -27.14 14.13 3.90
C ILE A 166 -27.17 14.65 5.35
N ASN A 167 -26.67 13.84 6.30
CA ASN A 167 -26.63 14.25 7.70
C ASN A 167 -25.72 15.48 7.92
N LEU A 168 -24.62 15.55 7.19
CA LEU A 168 -23.72 16.71 7.23
C LEU A 168 -24.43 17.98 6.73
N ILE A 169 -25.08 17.91 5.56
CA ILE A 169 -25.82 19.05 4.97
C ILE A 169 -26.92 19.55 5.92
N ASN A 170 -27.63 18.62 6.56
CA ASN A 170 -28.73 18.92 7.47
C ASN A 170 -28.28 19.29 8.89
N GLY A 171 -26.96 19.35 9.17
CA GLY A 171 -26.43 19.63 10.51
C GLY A 171 -26.74 18.52 11.53
N LYS A 172 -27.04 17.31 11.06
CA LYS A 172 -27.38 16.14 11.89
C LYS A 172 -26.23 15.12 11.99
N LEU A 173 -25.10 15.38 11.35
CA LEU A 173 -23.93 14.52 11.49
C LEU A 173 -23.45 14.59 12.94
N LYS A 174 -23.40 13.44 13.59
CA LYS A 174 -22.76 13.34 14.90
C LYS A 174 -21.26 13.44 14.71
N ASN A 175 -20.68 14.50 15.26
CA ASN A 175 -19.28 14.81 15.12
C ASN A 175 -18.42 13.95 16.05
N GLY A 176 -17.34 13.42 15.50
CA GLY A 176 -16.22 12.87 16.24
C GLY A 176 -15.16 13.93 16.53
N GLU A 177 -14.19 13.54 17.30
CA GLU A 177 -13.04 14.41 17.63
C GLU A 177 -11.74 13.70 17.29
N ILE A 178 -10.74 14.48 16.89
CA ILE A 178 -9.36 13.99 16.82
C ILE A 178 -8.87 13.83 18.25
N LYS A 179 -8.18 12.72 18.53
CA LYS A 179 -7.59 12.49 19.85
C LYS A 179 -6.73 13.70 20.26
N LYS A 180 -6.91 14.16 21.49
CA LYS A 180 -6.29 15.39 21.99
C LYS A 180 -4.77 15.41 21.78
N GLU A 181 -4.12 14.27 21.97
CA GLU A 181 -2.68 14.10 21.78
C GLU A 181 -2.22 14.14 20.31
N LEU A 182 -3.14 14.07 19.37
CA LEU A 182 -2.87 14.12 17.92
C LEU A 182 -3.36 15.41 17.26
N LYS A 183 -4.13 16.24 17.98
CA LYS A 183 -4.75 17.42 17.40
C LYS A 183 -3.72 18.41 16.88
N ASP A 184 -2.68 18.70 17.65
CA ASP A 184 -1.61 19.63 17.27
C ASP A 184 -0.83 19.11 16.04
N ASP A 185 -0.57 17.80 15.97
CA ASP A 185 0.07 17.16 14.82
C ASP A 185 -0.83 17.24 13.58
N PHE A 186 -2.14 16.98 13.73
CA PHE A 186 -3.10 17.10 12.64
C PHE A 186 -3.19 18.52 12.11
N ASP A 187 -3.28 19.51 13.00
CA ASP A 187 -3.45 20.92 12.61
C ASP A 187 -2.20 21.44 11.86
N LYS A 188 -1.00 21.06 12.31
CA LYS A 188 0.27 21.58 11.79
C LYS A 188 0.83 20.78 10.60
N ALA A 189 0.51 19.50 10.50
CA ALA A 189 1.06 18.66 9.46
C ALA A 189 0.56 19.04 8.06
N THR A 190 1.46 19.03 7.10
CA THR A 190 1.15 19.09 5.65
C THR A 190 0.46 17.80 5.22
N CYS A 191 0.97 16.66 5.69
CA CYS A 191 0.41 15.35 5.45
C CYS A 191 0.20 14.64 6.80
N PHE A 192 -0.99 14.18 7.04
CA PHE A 192 -1.36 13.46 8.24
C PHE A 192 -2.17 12.21 7.87
N ALA A 193 -1.78 11.08 8.42
CA ALA A 193 -2.53 9.83 8.33
C ALA A 193 -2.66 9.22 9.73
N TYR A 194 -3.84 8.75 10.07
CA TYR A 194 -4.16 8.10 11.33
C TYR A 194 -5.05 6.90 11.07
N VAL A 195 -4.78 5.81 11.74
CA VAL A 195 -5.60 4.59 11.72
C VAL A 195 -5.78 4.10 13.15
N GLU A 196 -7.02 4.04 13.60
CA GLU A 196 -7.40 3.39 14.84
C GLU A 196 -7.55 1.89 14.63
N CYS A 197 -6.89 1.11 15.45
CA CYS A 197 -6.95 -0.35 15.39
C CYS A 197 -8.10 -0.87 16.26
N SER A 198 -9.34 -0.66 15.82
CA SER A 198 -10.52 -1.28 16.43
C SER A 198 -10.46 -2.82 16.34
N ASP A 199 -11.28 -3.53 17.11
CA ASP A 199 -11.33 -5.00 17.06
C ASP A 199 -11.67 -5.52 15.66
N GLN A 200 -12.50 -4.80 14.93
CA GLN A 200 -12.83 -5.12 13.55
C GLN A 200 -11.62 -4.98 12.62
N ILE A 201 -10.84 -3.91 12.75
CA ILE A 201 -9.61 -3.71 11.96
C ILE A 201 -8.56 -4.75 12.36
N ARG A 202 -8.42 -5.04 13.66
CA ARG A 202 -7.54 -6.13 14.14
C ARG A 202 -7.93 -7.48 13.55
N GLY A 203 -9.23 -7.79 13.52
CA GLY A 203 -9.76 -9.01 12.90
C GLY A 203 -9.45 -9.10 11.40
N LEU A 204 -9.62 -8.02 10.66
CA LEU A 204 -9.28 -7.94 9.24
C LEU A 204 -7.78 -8.14 8.99
N LEU A 205 -6.92 -7.54 9.80
CA LEU A 205 -5.47 -7.71 9.73
C LEU A 205 -5.05 -9.14 10.07
N ALA A 206 -5.61 -9.71 11.15
CA ALA A 206 -5.30 -11.06 11.60
C ALA A 206 -5.77 -12.14 10.63
N GLY A 207 -6.95 -11.98 10.02
CA GLY A 207 -7.52 -12.92 9.03
C GLY A 207 -6.99 -12.75 7.61
N GLY A 208 -6.36 -11.60 7.30
CA GLY A 208 -5.90 -11.21 5.98
C GLY A 208 -4.37 -11.22 5.84
N PRO A 209 -3.73 -10.04 5.69
CA PRO A 209 -2.29 -9.94 5.42
C PRO A 209 -1.41 -10.63 6.46
N LEU A 210 -1.87 -10.69 7.70
CA LEU A 210 -1.13 -11.20 8.86
C LEU A 210 -1.60 -12.56 9.35
N ALA A 211 -2.46 -13.26 8.59
CA ALA A 211 -2.94 -14.59 8.96
C ALA A 211 -1.80 -15.58 9.26
N ASN A 212 -0.71 -15.49 8.50
CA ASN A 212 0.49 -16.35 8.67
C ASN A 212 1.65 -15.61 9.38
N ALA A 213 1.40 -14.49 10.06
CA ALA A 213 2.45 -13.80 10.81
C ALA A 213 2.85 -14.61 12.06
N PRO A 214 4.11 -14.49 12.52
CA PRO A 214 4.55 -15.07 13.79
C PRO A 214 3.64 -14.64 14.96
N ALA A 215 3.56 -15.46 16.01
CA ALA A 215 2.75 -15.21 17.19
C ALA A 215 3.08 -13.85 17.85
N THR A 216 4.36 -13.48 17.88
CA THR A 216 4.85 -12.20 18.39
C THR A 216 4.27 -11.01 17.61
N ALA A 217 4.22 -11.07 16.28
CA ALA A 217 3.63 -10.01 15.46
C ALA A 217 2.11 -9.91 15.68
N LYS A 218 1.43 -11.04 15.84
CA LYS A 218 -0.01 -11.06 16.16
C LYS A 218 -0.29 -10.45 17.54
N ASP A 219 0.57 -10.71 18.52
CA ASP A 219 0.45 -10.15 19.85
C ASP A 219 0.62 -8.62 19.84
N PHE A 220 1.56 -8.06 19.06
CA PHE A 220 1.65 -6.61 18.85
C PHE A 220 0.35 -6.02 18.31
N ILE A 221 -0.27 -6.67 17.32
CA ILE A 221 -1.51 -6.18 16.70
C ILE A 221 -2.67 -6.20 17.68
N THR A 222 -2.77 -7.22 18.53
CA THR A 222 -3.85 -7.30 19.54
C THR A 222 -3.78 -6.17 20.57
N LYS A 223 -2.60 -5.62 20.80
CA LYS A 223 -2.35 -4.53 21.77
C LYS A 223 -2.29 -3.14 21.12
N LEU A 224 -2.36 -3.08 19.80
CA LEU A 224 -2.26 -1.83 19.05
C LEU A 224 -3.56 -1.04 19.14
N ASN A 225 -3.52 0.21 19.62
CA ASN A 225 -4.66 1.11 19.64
C ASN A 225 -4.74 1.95 18.38
N TYR A 226 -3.64 2.60 18.00
CA TYR A 226 -3.59 3.37 16.76
C TYR A 226 -2.16 3.53 16.24
N VAL A 227 -2.09 3.88 14.96
CA VAL A 227 -0.87 4.35 14.28
C VAL A 227 -1.17 5.70 13.64
N SER A 228 -0.27 6.66 13.79
CA SER A 228 -0.29 7.91 13.02
C SER A 228 1.05 8.17 12.36
N ILE A 229 1.00 8.77 11.17
CA ILE A 229 2.15 9.12 10.35
C ILE A 229 1.93 10.55 9.86
N PHE A 230 2.89 11.43 10.10
CA PHE A 230 2.77 12.83 9.67
C PHE A 230 4.14 13.45 9.45
N ASP A 231 4.20 14.48 8.61
CA ASP A 231 5.40 15.28 8.48
C ASP A 231 5.59 16.15 9.72
N LYS A 232 6.81 16.14 10.21
CA LYS A 232 7.26 16.96 11.34
C LYS A 232 8.54 17.65 10.92
N THR A 233 8.42 18.89 10.46
CA THR A 233 9.57 19.64 9.94
C THR A 233 10.73 19.65 10.94
N PRO A 234 11.93 19.23 10.51
CA PRO A 234 12.34 18.88 9.15
C PRO A 234 12.37 17.36 8.86
N GLY A 235 11.30 16.62 9.12
CA GLY A 235 11.32 15.16 8.96
C GLY A 235 9.94 14.50 8.93
N LEU A 236 9.91 13.28 9.41
CA LEU A 236 8.73 12.42 9.50
C LEU A 236 8.57 11.92 10.93
N SER A 237 7.36 11.89 11.42
CA SER A 237 7.03 11.23 12.69
C SER A 237 6.05 10.08 12.47
N VAL A 238 6.32 8.96 13.11
CA VAL A 238 5.41 7.83 13.23
C VAL A 238 5.14 7.60 14.69
N LYS A 239 3.88 7.73 15.12
CA LYS A 239 3.45 7.40 16.49
C LYS A 239 2.67 6.09 16.47
N ILE A 240 2.98 5.21 17.39
CA ILE A 240 2.33 3.90 17.59
C ILE A 240 1.90 3.83 19.04
N ASN A 241 0.60 3.75 19.28
CA ASN A 241 0.07 3.64 20.64
C ASN A 241 -0.43 2.23 20.93
N PHE A 242 -0.13 1.73 22.10
CA PHE A 242 -0.51 0.41 22.57
C PHE A 242 -1.42 0.50 23.81
N SER A 243 -2.24 -0.51 24.02
CA SER A 243 -2.99 -0.69 25.27
C SER A 243 -2.10 -1.17 26.43
N ASP A 244 -0.88 -1.62 26.13
CA ASP A 244 0.09 -2.15 27.07
C ASP A 244 1.43 -1.44 26.90
N LYS A 245 1.88 -0.73 27.93
CA LYS A 245 3.15 0.00 27.94
C LYS A 245 4.36 -0.92 27.69
N ALA A 246 4.30 -2.19 28.11
CA ALA A 246 5.40 -3.13 27.89
C ALA A 246 5.70 -3.33 26.39
N LYS A 247 4.68 -3.17 25.51
CA LYS A 247 4.88 -3.25 24.06
C LYS A 247 5.74 -2.13 23.48
N CYS A 248 5.78 -0.98 24.14
CA CYS A 248 6.69 0.10 23.73
C CYS A 248 8.16 -0.31 23.96
N GLU A 249 8.47 -0.96 25.11
CA GLU A 249 9.84 -1.43 25.38
C GLU A 249 10.24 -2.59 24.44
N GLU A 250 9.32 -3.51 24.17
CA GLU A 250 9.56 -4.56 23.16
C GLU A 250 9.83 -3.96 21.79
N LEU A 251 9.03 -2.95 21.38
CA LEU A 251 9.21 -2.27 20.09
C LEU A 251 10.54 -1.53 20.02
N LYS A 252 10.96 -0.90 21.13
CA LYS A 252 12.27 -0.26 21.24
C LYS A 252 13.39 -1.27 21.03
N ALA A 253 13.31 -2.41 21.72
CA ALA A 253 14.32 -3.47 21.59
C ALA A 253 14.38 -4.01 20.16
N LEU A 254 13.23 -4.20 19.49
CA LEU A 254 13.16 -4.61 18.09
C LEU A 254 13.78 -3.56 17.16
N PHE A 255 13.50 -2.28 17.39
CA PHE A 255 14.10 -1.18 16.63
C PHE A 255 15.62 -1.12 16.77
N GLU A 256 16.13 -1.17 18.01
CA GLU A 256 17.57 -1.15 18.27
C GLU A 256 18.30 -2.37 17.67
N ASN A 257 17.70 -3.55 17.76
CA ASN A 257 18.24 -4.75 17.14
C ASN A 257 18.20 -4.65 15.61
N GLY A 258 17.09 -4.14 15.04
CA GLY A 258 16.94 -3.90 13.60
C GLY A 258 17.97 -2.88 13.08
N LYS A 259 18.23 -1.82 13.85
CA LYS A 259 19.25 -0.81 13.54
C LYS A 259 20.65 -1.44 13.49
N LYS A 260 21.03 -2.22 14.53
CA LYS A 260 22.31 -2.94 14.56
C LYS A 260 22.45 -3.92 13.41
N PHE A 261 21.40 -4.65 13.09
CA PHE A 261 21.39 -5.57 11.94
C PHE A 261 21.60 -4.82 10.61
N ALA A 262 20.90 -3.71 10.41
CA ALA A 262 21.04 -2.89 9.20
C ALA A 262 22.46 -2.30 9.08
N GLU A 263 23.04 -1.80 10.17
CA GLU A 263 24.41 -1.32 10.23
C GLU A 263 25.42 -2.42 9.89
N GLY A 264 25.23 -3.63 10.45
CA GLY A 264 26.04 -4.80 10.15
C GLY A 264 25.96 -5.22 8.68
N ALA A 265 24.76 -5.27 8.11
CA ALA A 265 24.56 -5.60 6.70
C ALA A 265 25.21 -4.59 5.76
N MET A 266 25.05 -3.27 6.06
CA MET A 266 25.73 -2.19 5.32
C MET A 266 27.27 -2.29 5.43
N GLY A 267 27.81 -2.67 6.59
CA GLY A 267 29.23 -2.86 6.81
C GLY A 267 29.82 -4.03 5.97
N ILE A 268 29.07 -5.15 5.89
CA ILE A 268 29.46 -6.31 5.05
C ILE A 268 29.49 -5.89 3.57
N GLU A 269 28.42 -5.28 3.08
CA GLU A 269 28.35 -4.83 1.66
C GLU A 269 29.44 -3.81 1.34
N GLU A 270 29.69 -2.86 2.23
CA GLU A 270 30.76 -1.86 2.08
C GLU A 270 32.15 -2.51 1.99
N THR A 271 32.41 -3.53 2.82
CA THR A 271 33.67 -4.29 2.77
C THR A 271 33.83 -5.00 1.43
N GLN A 272 32.78 -5.67 0.93
CA GLN A 272 32.80 -6.34 -0.37
C GLN A 272 33.03 -5.35 -1.51
N LEU A 273 32.38 -4.16 -1.47
CA LEU A 273 32.56 -3.11 -2.46
C LEU A 273 34.01 -2.56 -2.42
N ASN A 274 34.61 -2.40 -1.23
CA ASN A 274 35.99 -1.95 -1.07
C ASN A 274 36.96 -2.96 -1.67
N GLU A 275 36.76 -4.27 -1.49
CA GLU A 275 37.60 -5.29 -2.13
C GLU A 275 37.45 -5.28 -3.66
N ARG A 276 36.21 -5.15 -4.16
CA ARG A 276 35.98 -5.03 -5.60
C ARG A 276 36.69 -3.79 -6.20
N MET A 277 36.66 -2.66 -5.49
CA MET A 277 37.34 -1.43 -5.95
C MET A 277 38.83 -1.63 -6.17
N LYS A 278 39.50 -2.53 -5.43
CA LYS A 278 40.94 -2.79 -5.60
C LYS A 278 41.24 -3.62 -6.86
N THR A 279 40.25 -4.32 -7.40
CA THR A 279 40.46 -5.27 -8.51
C THR A 279 39.92 -4.78 -9.85
N VAL A 280 39.11 -3.74 -9.87
CA VAL A 280 38.54 -3.19 -11.12
C VAL A 280 39.37 -2.07 -11.70
N SER A 281 39.30 -1.87 -13.02
CA SER A 281 39.97 -0.80 -13.72
C SER A 281 39.38 0.57 -13.40
N ALA A 282 40.12 1.66 -13.66
CA ALA A 282 39.63 3.03 -13.48
C ALA A 282 38.35 3.30 -14.31
N PHE A 283 38.25 2.71 -15.49
CA PHE A 283 37.04 2.83 -16.34
C PHE A 283 35.86 2.10 -15.74
N GLU A 284 36.05 0.91 -15.21
CA GLU A 284 34.98 0.15 -14.50
C GLU A 284 34.53 0.85 -13.22
N LEU A 285 35.42 1.56 -12.50
CA LEU A 285 35.01 2.38 -11.35
C LEU A 285 33.98 3.46 -11.73
N LEU A 286 34.13 4.05 -12.91
CA LEU A 286 33.23 5.10 -13.41
C LEU A 286 31.90 4.53 -13.96
N THR A 287 31.93 3.33 -14.54
CA THR A 287 30.78 2.73 -15.23
C THR A 287 30.05 1.65 -14.42
N SER A 288 30.69 1.16 -13.36
CA SER A 288 30.08 0.13 -12.49
C SER A 288 29.12 0.71 -11.45
N ASP A 289 28.31 -0.17 -10.87
CA ASP A 289 27.37 0.13 -9.79
C ASP A 289 28.02 0.42 -8.42
N ILE A 290 29.35 0.32 -8.31
CA ILE A 290 30.09 0.44 -7.04
C ILE A 290 29.88 1.80 -6.40
N SER A 291 30.05 2.88 -7.18
CA SER A 291 29.87 4.25 -6.67
C SER A 291 28.46 4.49 -6.19
N GLY A 292 27.44 4.06 -6.97
CA GLY A 292 26.04 4.17 -6.61
C GLY A 292 25.69 3.42 -5.33
N LYS A 293 26.19 2.18 -5.17
CA LYS A 293 25.95 1.38 -3.97
C LYS A 293 26.64 1.97 -2.73
N LYS A 294 27.88 2.42 -2.84
CA LYS A 294 28.57 3.08 -1.72
C LYS A 294 27.84 4.36 -1.29
N THR A 295 27.38 5.16 -2.24
CA THR A 295 26.57 6.34 -1.97
C THR A 295 25.27 5.98 -1.27
N ALA A 296 24.57 4.95 -1.75
CA ALA A 296 23.31 4.48 -1.11
C ALA A 296 23.54 3.99 0.33
N ILE A 297 24.64 3.28 0.60
CA ILE A 297 25.02 2.85 1.96
C ILE A 297 25.28 4.05 2.86
N ALA A 298 26.04 5.03 2.38
CA ALA A 298 26.34 6.24 3.14
C ALA A 298 25.08 7.02 3.50
N ILE A 299 24.18 7.26 2.52
CA ILE A 299 22.89 7.91 2.75
C ILE A 299 22.03 7.09 3.71
N GLY A 300 21.93 5.77 3.49
CA GLY A 300 21.14 4.88 4.33
C GLY A 300 21.59 4.89 5.80
N ARG A 301 22.91 4.89 6.04
CA ARG A 301 23.49 4.96 7.40
C ARG A 301 23.19 6.31 8.06
N GLU A 302 23.30 7.40 7.33
CA GLU A 302 23.04 8.74 7.87
C GLU A 302 21.54 8.91 8.20
N LEU A 303 20.64 8.46 7.33
CA LEU A 303 19.19 8.48 7.60
C LEU A 303 18.83 7.55 8.77
N LEU A 304 19.42 6.36 8.85
CA LEU A 304 19.18 5.43 9.95
C LEU A 304 19.62 6.04 11.31
N ASN A 305 20.75 6.78 11.30
CA ASN A 305 21.24 7.45 12.50
C ASN A 305 20.44 8.70 12.87
N SER A 306 19.69 9.27 11.93
CA SER A 306 18.82 10.42 12.18
C SER A 306 17.44 10.03 12.71
N ILE A 307 17.16 8.72 12.90
CA ILE A 307 15.91 8.26 13.52
C ILE A 307 16.08 8.28 15.05
N GLU A 308 15.26 9.11 15.71
CA GLU A 308 15.13 9.16 17.16
C GLU A 308 13.90 8.37 17.60
N TYR A 309 14.08 7.48 18.59
CA TYR A 309 12.98 6.77 19.23
C TYR A 309 12.65 7.41 20.57
N LYS A 310 11.38 7.71 20.80
CA LYS A 310 10.86 8.22 22.08
C LYS A 310 9.68 7.40 22.56
N THR A 311 9.53 7.27 23.86
CA THR A 311 8.35 6.64 24.47
C THR A 311 7.73 7.63 25.45
N GLU A 312 6.44 7.86 25.28
CA GLU A 312 5.61 8.65 26.22
C GLU A 312 4.42 7.79 26.62
N GLU A 313 4.32 7.45 27.90
CA GLU A 313 3.31 6.53 28.43
C GLU A 313 3.24 5.20 27.64
N SER A 314 2.19 5.00 26.86
CA SER A 314 1.97 3.83 26.01
C SER A 314 2.13 4.13 24.49
N THR A 315 2.77 5.26 24.18
CA THR A 315 3.03 5.68 22.79
C THR A 315 4.51 5.63 22.48
N SER A 316 4.87 4.92 21.42
CA SER A 316 6.20 4.93 20.81
C SER A 316 6.21 5.90 19.63
N ALA A 317 7.18 6.78 19.61
CA ALA A 317 7.37 7.73 18.52
C ALA A 317 8.73 7.51 17.84
N PHE A 318 8.72 7.33 16.53
CA PHE A 318 9.89 7.32 15.67
C PHE A 318 9.94 8.64 14.91
N ASN A 319 10.97 9.43 15.15
CA ASN A 319 11.15 10.72 14.51
C ASN A 319 12.38 10.65 13.61
N LEU A 320 12.16 10.63 12.30
CA LEU A 320 13.20 10.77 11.30
C LEU A 320 13.45 12.26 11.03
N THR A 321 14.64 12.76 11.33
CA THR A 321 15.05 14.10 10.95
C THR A 321 15.84 14.03 9.65
N VAL A 322 15.37 14.67 8.58
CA VAL A 322 16.10 14.71 7.32
C VAL A 322 17.31 15.65 7.47
N PRO A 323 18.56 15.15 7.31
CA PRO A 323 19.76 15.98 7.34
C PRO A 323 19.69 17.12 6.34
N GLU A 324 20.24 18.28 6.69
CA GLU A 324 20.05 19.54 5.94
C GLU A 324 20.43 19.42 4.46
N HIS A 325 21.53 18.76 4.16
CA HIS A 325 22.02 18.59 2.79
C HIS A 325 21.14 17.66 1.93
N TYR A 326 20.27 16.83 2.53
CA TYR A 326 19.29 16.04 1.79
C TYR A 326 17.94 16.72 1.63
N ARG A 327 17.65 17.83 2.35
CA ARG A 327 16.35 18.51 2.31
C ARG A 327 15.98 19.09 0.95
N THR A 328 16.95 19.26 0.08
CA THR A 328 16.69 19.67 -1.32
C THR A 328 16.01 18.56 -2.11
N PHE A 329 16.36 17.29 -1.85
CA PHE A 329 15.85 16.10 -2.54
C PHE A 329 14.78 15.36 -1.75
N LEU A 330 14.99 15.21 -0.44
CA LEU A 330 14.06 14.54 0.49
C LEU A 330 13.26 15.60 1.24
N LYS A 331 12.23 16.10 0.61
CA LYS A 331 11.32 17.04 1.27
C LYS A 331 10.53 16.33 2.37
N PRO A 332 10.59 16.80 3.63
CA PRO A 332 9.90 16.17 4.75
C PRO A 332 8.40 15.98 4.50
N GLU A 333 7.78 16.92 3.81
CA GLU A 333 6.35 16.94 3.50
C GLU A 333 5.92 15.79 2.57
N LEU A 334 6.85 15.22 1.81
CA LEU A 334 6.59 14.09 0.91
C LEU A 334 6.75 12.73 1.59
N LEU A 335 7.50 12.66 2.68
CA LEU A 335 7.81 11.40 3.35
C LEU A 335 6.56 10.64 3.83
N PRO A 336 5.55 11.30 4.45
CA PRO A 336 4.31 10.61 4.83
C PRO A 336 3.57 10.05 3.63
N ILE A 337 3.50 10.79 2.52
CA ILE A 337 2.86 10.34 1.28
C ILE A 337 3.58 9.11 0.73
N ILE A 338 4.89 9.16 0.60
CA ILE A 338 5.70 8.03 0.13
C ILE A 338 5.51 6.83 1.03
N THR A 339 5.46 7.02 2.35
CA THR A 339 5.27 5.95 3.34
C THR A 339 3.88 5.33 3.22
N VAL A 340 2.83 6.15 3.13
CA VAL A 340 1.45 5.67 2.99
C VAL A 340 1.25 4.98 1.63
N VAL A 341 1.69 5.60 0.54
CA VAL A 341 1.59 5.02 -0.81
C VAL A 341 2.42 3.75 -0.90
N GLY A 342 3.66 3.76 -0.40
CA GLY A 342 4.52 2.58 -0.34
C GLY A 342 3.90 1.44 0.48
N GLY A 343 3.30 1.76 1.62
CA GLY A 343 2.57 0.81 2.46
C GLY A 343 1.36 0.19 1.75
N VAL A 344 0.55 1.01 1.08
CA VAL A 344 -0.60 0.53 0.28
C VAL A 344 -0.13 -0.32 -0.89
N MET A 345 0.91 0.11 -1.62
CA MET A 345 1.48 -0.68 -2.71
C MET A 345 2.06 -2.01 -2.21
N ALA A 346 2.75 -2.02 -1.09
CA ALA A 346 3.23 -3.25 -0.46
C ALA A 346 2.07 -4.18 -0.06
N ALA A 347 1.01 -3.64 0.55
CA ALA A 347 -0.18 -4.40 0.93
C ALA A 347 -0.89 -5.05 -0.28
N VAL A 348 -0.86 -4.40 -1.45
CA VAL A 348 -1.40 -4.94 -2.71
C VAL A 348 -0.41 -5.92 -3.37
N ALA A 349 0.89 -5.62 -3.34
CA ALA A 349 1.92 -6.41 -3.99
C ALA A 349 2.16 -7.77 -3.29
N VAL A 350 2.15 -7.80 -1.95
CA VAL A 350 2.41 -9.03 -1.17
C VAL A 350 1.43 -10.17 -1.49
N PRO A 351 0.09 -9.97 -1.48
CA PRO A 351 -0.85 -11.04 -1.87
C PRO A 351 -0.67 -11.49 -3.33
N ASN A 352 -0.40 -10.54 -4.24
CA ASN A 352 -0.19 -10.85 -5.66
C ASN A 352 1.10 -11.64 -5.87
N PHE A 353 2.18 -11.29 -5.17
CA PHE A 353 3.43 -12.03 -5.19
C PHE A 353 3.26 -13.46 -4.60
N LYS A 354 2.50 -13.60 -3.51
CA LYS A 354 2.18 -14.91 -2.94
C LYS A 354 1.40 -15.78 -3.93
N ARG A 355 0.38 -15.21 -4.61
CA ARG A 355 -0.37 -15.90 -5.67
C ARG A 355 0.53 -16.30 -6.85
N ALA A 356 1.37 -15.39 -7.34
CA ALA A 356 2.31 -15.65 -8.42
C ALA A 356 3.29 -16.77 -8.04
N ARG A 357 3.84 -16.74 -6.81
CA ARG A 357 4.71 -17.78 -6.28
C ARG A 357 4.02 -19.14 -6.16
N THR A 358 2.78 -19.19 -5.68
CA THR A 358 2.00 -20.44 -5.61
C THR A 358 1.70 -20.97 -7.00
N GLN A 359 1.33 -20.11 -7.95
CA GLN A 359 1.12 -20.51 -9.35
C GLN A 359 2.42 -21.01 -10.00
N ALA A 360 3.55 -20.35 -9.74
CA ALA A 360 4.86 -20.78 -10.24
C ALA A 360 5.25 -22.16 -9.70
N LYS A 361 5.03 -22.41 -8.40
CA LYS A 361 5.24 -23.72 -7.78
C LYS A 361 4.33 -24.79 -8.36
N GLY A 362 3.05 -24.47 -8.60
CA GLY A 362 2.11 -25.38 -9.27
C GLY A 362 2.58 -25.73 -10.70
N LYS A 363 2.99 -24.73 -11.49
CA LYS A 363 3.53 -24.93 -12.84
C LYS A 363 4.82 -25.76 -12.85
N ALA A 364 5.73 -25.52 -11.88
CA ALA A 364 6.93 -26.31 -11.72
C ALA A 364 6.61 -27.78 -11.34
N CYS A 365 5.60 -28.00 -10.50
CA CYS A 365 5.11 -29.34 -10.19
C CYS A 365 4.54 -30.05 -11.44
N ILE A 366 3.74 -29.35 -12.25
CA ILE A 366 3.21 -29.86 -13.52
C ILE A 366 4.36 -30.22 -14.47
N SER A 367 5.39 -29.39 -14.59
CA SER A 367 6.58 -29.66 -15.39
C SER A 367 7.32 -30.92 -14.92
N ASN A 368 7.46 -31.09 -13.59
CA ASN A 368 8.03 -32.28 -13.00
C ASN A 368 7.20 -33.54 -13.31
N MET A 369 5.88 -33.44 -13.23
CA MET A 369 4.98 -34.56 -13.58
C MET A 369 5.10 -34.95 -15.07
N LYS A 370 5.23 -33.98 -15.99
CA LYS A 370 5.48 -34.22 -17.41
C LYS A 370 6.85 -34.90 -17.65
N THR A 371 7.87 -34.54 -16.88
CA THR A 371 9.18 -35.19 -16.92
C THR A 371 9.08 -36.64 -16.46
N LEU A 372 8.31 -36.90 -15.41
CA LEU A 372 8.03 -38.26 -14.94
C LEU A 372 7.24 -39.08 -15.94
N GLU A 373 6.28 -38.48 -16.62
CA GLU A 373 5.49 -39.10 -17.68
C GLU A 373 6.40 -39.54 -18.82
N GLY A 374 7.19 -38.64 -19.40
CA GLY A 374 8.13 -39.00 -20.47
C GLY A 374 9.16 -40.05 -20.08
N ALA A 375 9.68 -40.00 -18.84
CA ALA A 375 10.59 -41.05 -18.33
C ALA A 375 9.89 -42.40 -18.17
N THR A 376 8.60 -42.40 -17.79
CA THR A 376 7.79 -43.61 -17.68
C THR A 376 7.52 -44.21 -19.06
N GLU A 377 7.20 -43.39 -20.06
CA GLU A 377 7.02 -43.83 -21.44
C GLU A 377 8.29 -44.50 -21.99
N LEU A 378 9.45 -43.84 -21.80
CA LEU A 378 10.75 -44.43 -22.20
C LEU A 378 11.00 -45.80 -21.52
N TYR A 379 10.72 -45.89 -20.22
CA TYR A 379 10.83 -47.16 -19.50
C TYR A 379 9.91 -48.23 -20.12
N MET A 380 8.68 -47.89 -20.43
CA MET A 380 7.70 -48.83 -21.00
C MET A 380 8.03 -49.27 -22.44
N MET A 381 8.77 -48.46 -23.19
CA MET A 381 9.26 -48.84 -24.52
C MET A 381 10.35 -49.91 -24.46
N GLU A 382 11.20 -49.85 -23.44
CA GLU A 382 12.35 -50.79 -23.29
C GLU A 382 12.02 -52.02 -22.44
N ASN A 383 10.98 -51.96 -21.59
CA ASN A 383 10.65 -53.02 -20.65
C ASN A 383 9.24 -53.58 -20.91
N THR A 384 9.11 -54.89 -20.95
CA THR A 384 7.83 -55.57 -21.15
C THR A 384 6.99 -55.67 -19.88
N THR A 385 7.59 -55.59 -18.71
CA THR A 385 6.95 -55.75 -17.39
C THR A 385 7.20 -54.53 -16.51
N ILE A 386 6.21 -54.20 -15.68
CA ILE A 386 6.31 -53.12 -14.69
C ILE A 386 6.53 -53.79 -13.33
N PRO A 387 7.63 -53.49 -12.63
CA PRO A 387 7.90 -54.08 -11.33
C PRO A 387 7.00 -53.54 -10.24
N GLU A 388 6.80 -54.31 -9.19
CA GLU A 388 6.12 -53.84 -7.99
C GLU A 388 6.89 -52.66 -7.37
N GLY A 389 6.14 -51.61 -6.94
CA GLY A 389 6.76 -50.37 -6.42
C GLY A 389 7.34 -49.45 -7.49
N PHE A 390 6.88 -49.56 -8.75
CA PHE A 390 7.26 -48.67 -9.82
C PHE A 390 7.00 -47.19 -9.44
N GLY A 391 8.01 -46.33 -9.60
CA GLY A 391 7.94 -44.94 -9.20
C GLY A 391 9.18 -44.12 -9.56
N PRO A 392 9.25 -42.84 -9.16
CA PRO A 392 10.32 -41.93 -9.53
C PRO A 392 11.74 -42.40 -9.17
N ALA A 393 11.88 -43.09 -8.03
CA ALA A 393 13.16 -43.64 -7.58
C ALA A 393 13.67 -44.71 -8.53
N LEU A 394 12.78 -45.59 -9.01
CA LEU A 394 13.14 -46.66 -9.95
C LEU A 394 13.53 -46.09 -11.32
N LEU A 395 12.82 -45.09 -11.81
CA LEU A 395 13.16 -44.39 -13.04
C LEU A 395 14.55 -43.73 -12.97
N LYS A 396 14.92 -43.21 -11.80
CA LYS A 396 16.26 -42.64 -11.58
C LYS A 396 17.32 -43.73 -11.58
N THR A 397 17.13 -44.82 -10.82
CA THR A 397 18.11 -45.92 -10.74
C THR A 397 18.25 -46.66 -12.06
N GLY A 398 17.17 -46.71 -12.87
CA GLY A 398 17.18 -47.27 -14.23
C GLY A 398 17.80 -46.36 -15.28
N GLY A 399 18.21 -45.15 -14.94
CA GLY A 399 18.85 -44.19 -15.88
C GLY A 399 17.89 -43.37 -16.73
N TYR A 400 16.56 -43.50 -16.57
CA TYR A 400 15.54 -42.75 -17.28
C TYR A 400 15.38 -41.33 -16.75
N LEU A 401 15.86 -41.06 -15.55
CA LEU A 401 15.91 -39.74 -14.91
C LEU A 401 17.31 -39.44 -14.43
N LYS A 402 17.81 -38.25 -14.81
CA LYS A 402 19.11 -37.77 -14.30
C LYS A 402 19.04 -37.39 -12.82
N VAL A 403 17.92 -36.80 -12.40
CA VAL A 403 17.64 -36.41 -11.01
C VAL A 403 16.18 -36.74 -10.72
N GLU A 404 15.88 -37.21 -9.54
CA GLU A 404 14.51 -37.42 -9.09
C GLU A 404 13.81 -36.09 -8.88
N PRO A 405 12.71 -35.80 -9.64
CA PRO A 405 11.98 -34.56 -9.47
C PRO A 405 11.33 -34.46 -8.09
N LYS A 406 11.39 -33.27 -7.48
CA LYS A 406 10.77 -33.00 -6.18
C LYS A 406 9.69 -31.90 -6.33
N CYS A 407 8.54 -32.13 -5.73
CA CYS A 407 7.49 -31.10 -5.70
C CYS A 407 7.96 -29.87 -4.89
N PRO A 408 7.86 -28.65 -5.43
CA PRO A 408 8.26 -27.42 -4.71
C PRO A 408 7.50 -27.15 -3.40
N GLU A 409 6.38 -27.86 -3.17
CA GLU A 409 5.56 -27.77 -1.95
C GLU A 409 5.63 -29.06 -1.10
N GLY A 410 6.63 -29.91 -1.34
CA GLY A 410 6.84 -31.13 -0.55
C GLY A 410 5.83 -32.23 -0.82
N GLY A 411 5.11 -32.19 -1.94
CA GLY A 411 4.23 -33.29 -2.36
C GLY A 411 5.02 -34.48 -2.84
N VAL A 412 4.43 -35.69 -2.71
CA VAL A 412 4.97 -36.97 -3.19
C VAL A 412 4.34 -37.27 -4.54
N TYR A 413 5.17 -37.72 -5.50
CA TYR A 413 4.69 -38.17 -6.81
C TYR A 413 4.42 -39.68 -6.79
N THR A 414 3.25 -40.03 -7.34
CA THR A 414 2.86 -41.43 -7.56
C THR A 414 2.59 -41.64 -9.04
N ILE A 415 3.09 -42.74 -9.59
CA ILE A 415 2.93 -43.14 -10.98
C ILE A 415 2.01 -44.37 -11.02
N ASN A 416 0.83 -44.22 -11.63
CA ASN A 416 -0.09 -45.32 -11.84
C ASN A 416 -0.07 -45.71 -13.33
N VAL A 417 0.35 -46.90 -13.63
CA VAL A 417 0.35 -47.43 -15.00
C VAL A 417 -0.81 -48.36 -15.17
N GLY A 418 -1.65 -48.14 -16.18
CA GLY A 418 -2.80 -49.00 -16.49
C GLY A 418 -2.40 -50.38 -16.98
N LYS A 419 -3.32 -51.36 -16.86
CA LYS A 419 -3.08 -52.78 -17.23
C LYS A 419 -2.62 -53.00 -18.68
N ASP A 420 -3.05 -52.09 -19.59
CA ASP A 420 -2.68 -52.14 -21.02
C ASP A 420 -1.53 -51.16 -21.37
N LYS A 421 -0.73 -50.75 -20.39
CA LYS A 421 0.33 -49.74 -20.51
C LYS A 421 -0.16 -48.33 -20.98
N ASN A 422 -1.48 -48.09 -21.00
CA ASN A 422 -2.11 -46.85 -21.36
C ASN A 422 -3.37 -46.61 -20.50
N PRO A 423 -3.63 -45.40 -19.93
CA PRO A 423 -2.71 -44.28 -19.79
C PRO A 423 -1.91 -44.33 -18.50
N THR A 424 -0.75 -43.72 -18.51
CA THR A 424 0.05 -43.45 -17.29
C THR A 424 -0.57 -42.25 -16.58
N GLU A 425 -0.95 -42.42 -15.34
CA GLU A 425 -1.44 -41.32 -14.52
C GLU A 425 -0.37 -40.88 -13.51
N ILE A 426 0.07 -39.64 -13.63
CA ILE A 426 0.98 -39.04 -12.65
C ILE A 426 0.19 -38.21 -11.67
N PHE A 427 0.37 -38.45 -10.40
CA PHE A 427 -0.33 -37.77 -9.30
C PHE A 427 0.66 -37.14 -8.34
N CYS A 428 0.38 -35.91 -7.91
CA CYS A 428 1.09 -35.26 -6.82
C CYS A 428 0.17 -35.10 -5.61
N SER A 429 0.59 -35.51 -4.42
CA SER A 429 -0.22 -35.44 -3.20
C SER A 429 -0.62 -34.01 -2.80
N LYS A 430 0.03 -32.96 -3.34
CA LYS A 430 -0.29 -31.54 -3.10
C LYS A 430 -1.05 -30.87 -4.25
N HIS A 431 -0.76 -31.23 -5.50
CA HIS A 431 -1.28 -30.53 -6.68
C HIS A 431 -2.25 -31.38 -7.51
N GLY A 432 -2.52 -32.61 -7.09
CA GLY A 432 -3.44 -33.48 -7.78
C GLY A 432 -2.84 -34.17 -9.01
N LYS A 433 -3.73 -34.61 -9.89
CA LYS A 433 -3.41 -35.34 -11.14
C LYS A 433 -2.88 -34.37 -12.20
N LEU A 434 -1.95 -34.87 -13.06
CA LEU A 434 -1.55 -34.15 -14.25
C LEU A 434 -2.78 -33.99 -15.17
N ALA A 435 -3.18 -32.75 -15.41
CA ALA A 435 -4.24 -32.38 -16.34
C ALA A 435 -3.60 -31.85 -17.63
N TYR A 436 -4.16 -32.28 -18.77
CA TYR A 436 -3.78 -31.83 -20.11
C TYR A 436 -4.57 -30.57 -20.51
#